data_c0535f0045d2f9d113e71ccbab09570e
#
_entry.id   c0535f0045d2f9d113e71ccbab09570e
#
_cell.length_a   1.000
_cell.length_b   1.000
_cell.length_c   1.000
_cell.angle_alpha   90.00
_cell.angle_beta   90.00
_cell.angle_gamma   90.00
#
_symmetry.space_group_name_H-M   'P 1'
#
loop_
_entity.id
_entity.type
_entity.pdbx_description
1 polymer ?
#
loop_
_entity_poly.entity_id
_entity_poly.type
_entity_poly.pdbx_seq_one_letter_code
_entity_poly.pdbx_strand_id
1 'polypeptide(L)'
;MTIAAVALYDRIQSELIESRRRRDEVTLDTLSLLKSELVRASKEGSAGGRIDDDLVVRIARKEVKRREEAIDLYRKAGREDSARREEAEMAVLREFLPATMSAQEIEAEVRAVIAEVKPDGPKGFGLVMKAATTRLAGRADGNQIAAVARRLLGS
;
A
#
# COMPACT_ATOMS: atom_id res chain seq x y z
N MET A 1 -12.00 24.69 -12.15
CA MET A 1 -11.54 23.61 -13.01
C MET A 1 -10.65 22.65 -12.20
N THR A 2 -11.05 21.40 -12.10
CA THR A 2 -10.29 20.41 -11.36
C THR A 2 -9.19 19.86 -12.25
N ILE A 3 -7.93 19.99 -11.80
CA ILE A 3 -6.81 19.40 -12.52
C ILE A 3 -6.83 17.90 -12.18
N ALA A 4 -6.92 17.05 -13.22
CA ALA A 4 -6.85 15.61 -13.02
C ALA A 4 -5.50 15.24 -12.43
N ALA A 5 -5.51 14.37 -11.41
CA ALA A 5 -4.28 13.86 -10.82
C ALA A 5 -3.51 13.05 -11.86
N VAL A 6 -2.18 13.20 -11.89
CA VAL A 6 -1.33 12.39 -12.76
C VAL A 6 -1.37 10.94 -12.29
N ALA A 7 -1.55 10.01 -13.22
CA ALA A 7 -1.56 8.59 -12.91
C ALA A 7 -0.24 8.16 -12.24
N LEU A 8 -0.34 7.29 -11.24
CA LEU A 8 0.84 6.83 -10.49
C LEU A 8 1.88 6.17 -11.39
N TYR A 9 1.44 5.39 -12.35
CA TYR A 9 2.37 4.74 -13.28
C TYR A 9 3.15 5.75 -14.11
N ASP A 10 2.49 6.81 -14.56
CA ASP A 10 3.16 7.89 -15.29
C ASP A 10 4.19 8.61 -14.41
N ARG A 11 3.86 8.80 -13.12
CA ARG A 11 4.81 9.36 -12.14
C ARG A 11 6.03 8.45 -11.97
N ILE A 12 5.83 7.15 -11.90
CA ILE A 12 6.93 6.17 -11.81
C ILE A 12 7.84 6.31 -13.03
N GLN A 13 7.28 6.38 -14.23
CA GLN A 13 8.05 6.49 -15.45
C GLN A 13 8.83 7.81 -15.52
N SER A 14 8.22 8.91 -15.10
CA SER A 14 8.90 10.21 -15.02
C SER A 14 10.04 10.17 -14.01
N GLU A 15 9.82 9.56 -12.85
CA GLU A 15 10.83 9.46 -11.79
C GLU A 15 11.99 8.55 -12.21
N LEU A 16 11.73 7.51 -13.01
CA LEU A 16 12.80 6.69 -13.59
C LEU A 16 13.76 7.52 -14.45
N ILE A 17 13.20 8.41 -15.25
CA ILE A 17 14.02 9.31 -16.10
C ILE A 17 14.81 10.27 -15.22
N GLU A 18 14.17 10.91 -14.25
CA GLU A 18 14.81 11.90 -13.39
C GLU A 18 15.87 11.28 -12.48
N SER A 19 15.60 10.09 -11.92
CA SER A 19 16.57 9.40 -11.06
C SER A 19 17.81 8.98 -11.85
N ARG A 20 17.63 8.58 -13.10
CA ARG A 20 18.78 8.27 -13.97
C ARG A 20 19.61 9.53 -14.25
N ARG A 21 18.95 10.65 -14.49
CA ARG A 21 19.61 11.92 -14.78
C ARG A 21 20.44 12.42 -13.60
N ARG A 22 19.89 12.33 -12.36
CA ARG A 22 20.61 12.76 -11.16
C ARG A 22 21.49 11.66 -10.54
N ARG A 23 21.57 10.50 -11.20
CA ARG A 23 22.37 9.34 -10.75
C ARG A 23 21.99 8.81 -9.37
N ASP A 24 20.69 8.82 -9.09
CA ASP A 24 20.13 8.26 -7.86
C ASP A 24 19.88 6.75 -8.07
N GLU A 25 20.87 5.95 -7.76
CA GLU A 25 20.83 4.51 -8.01
C GLU A 25 19.76 3.78 -7.21
N VAL A 26 19.56 4.18 -5.95
CA VAL A 26 18.55 3.54 -5.09
C VAL A 26 17.16 3.72 -5.68
N THR A 27 16.80 4.95 -6.04
CA THR A 27 15.50 5.24 -6.65
C THR A 27 15.36 4.54 -8.00
N LEU A 28 16.40 4.59 -8.84
CA LEU A 28 16.36 3.98 -10.15
C LEU A 28 16.16 2.47 -10.07
N ASP A 29 16.93 1.78 -9.22
CA ASP A 29 16.85 0.33 -9.08
C ASP A 29 15.50 -0.09 -8.48
N THR A 30 15.04 0.62 -7.46
CA THR A 30 13.77 0.32 -6.80
C THR A 30 12.58 0.46 -7.75
N LEU A 31 12.54 1.58 -8.48
CA LEU A 31 11.43 1.83 -9.41
C LEU A 31 11.52 0.98 -10.68
N SER A 32 12.72 0.59 -11.11
CA SER A 32 12.88 -0.34 -12.23
C SER A 32 12.32 -1.71 -11.87
N LEU A 33 12.60 -2.18 -10.65
CA LEU A 33 12.05 -3.44 -10.16
C LEU A 33 10.53 -3.36 -10.03
N LEU A 34 10.03 -2.26 -9.46
CA LEU A 34 8.58 -2.03 -9.33
C LEU A 34 7.90 -2.04 -10.71
N LYS A 35 8.48 -1.36 -11.68
CA LYS A 35 7.94 -1.33 -13.04
C LYS A 35 7.88 -2.74 -13.64
N SER A 36 8.93 -3.54 -13.45
CA SER A 36 8.96 -4.92 -13.95
C SER A 36 7.84 -5.76 -13.33
N GLU A 37 7.64 -5.62 -12.02
CA GLU A 37 6.57 -6.32 -11.31
C GLU A 37 5.18 -5.87 -11.77
N LEU A 38 5.01 -4.57 -12.02
CA LEU A 38 3.75 -4.02 -12.53
C LEU A 38 3.43 -4.55 -13.93
N VAL A 39 4.42 -4.57 -14.82
CA VAL A 39 4.23 -5.08 -16.17
C VAL A 39 3.86 -6.56 -16.13
N ARG A 40 4.54 -7.34 -15.29
CA ARG A 40 4.22 -8.76 -15.13
C ARG A 40 2.81 -8.96 -14.60
N ALA A 41 2.44 -8.24 -13.53
CA ALA A 41 1.11 -8.36 -12.93
C ALA A 41 0.00 -7.92 -13.89
N SER A 42 0.26 -6.93 -14.75
CA SER A 42 -0.73 -6.43 -15.69
C SER A 42 -1.11 -7.45 -16.77
N LYS A 43 -0.24 -8.41 -17.01
CA LYS A 43 -0.47 -9.47 -17.99
C LYS A 43 -1.21 -10.66 -17.40
N GLU A 44 -1.34 -10.72 -16.08
CA GLU A 44 -2.03 -11.79 -15.38
C GLU A 44 -3.47 -11.36 -15.07
N GLY A 45 -4.37 -12.34 -15.02
CA GLY A 45 -5.76 -12.11 -14.62
C GLY A 45 -6.52 -11.18 -15.56
N SER A 46 -7.40 -10.38 -15.01
CA SER A 46 -8.34 -9.53 -15.74
C SER A 46 -7.81 -8.13 -16.07
N ALA A 47 -6.56 -7.83 -15.73
CA ALA A 47 -6.00 -6.50 -15.93
C ALA A 47 -5.84 -6.10 -17.39
N GLY A 48 -5.69 -7.09 -18.28
CA GLY A 48 -5.65 -6.87 -19.74
C GLY A 48 -4.49 -5.98 -20.21
N GLY A 49 -3.38 -5.98 -19.45
CA GLY A 49 -2.20 -5.17 -19.78
C GLY A 49 -2.25 -3.75 -19.26
N ARG A 50 -3.33 -3.35 -18.58
CA ARG A 50 -3.45 -2.01 -18.00
C ARG A 50 -2.76 -1.93 -16.64
N ILE A 51 -2.10 -0.79 -16.41
CA ILE A 51 -1.46 -0.49 -15.13
C ILE A 51 -2.13 0.77 -14.57
N ASP A 52 -3.21 0.56 -13.81
CA ASP A 52 -3.93 1.64 -13.16
C ASP A 52 -3.37 1.91 -11.76
N ASP A 53 -3.89 2.96 -11.11
CA ASP A 53 -3.44 3.34 -9.78
C ASP A 53 -3.65 2.23 -8.75
N ASP A 54 -4.77 1.50 -8.82
CA ASP A 54 -5.06 0.40 -7.90
C ASP A 54 -4.00 -0.69 -8.00
N LEU A 55 -3.57 -1.04 -9.21
CA LEU A 55 -2.51 -2.03 -9.39
C LEU A 55 -1.19 -1.52 -8.81
N VAL A 56 -0.83 -0.25 -9.07
CA VAL A 56 0.39 0.35 -8.54
C VAL A 56 0.39 0.27 -7.01
N VAL A 57 -0.70 0.70 -6.39
CA VAL A 57 -0.81 0.70 -4.91
C VAL A 57 -0.68 -0.73 -4.37
N ARG A 58 -1.37 -1.68 -4.97
CA ARG A 58 -1.34 -3.09 -4.52
C ARG A 58 0.06 -3.68 -4.59
N ILE A 59 0.75 -3.50 -5.71
CA ILE A 59 2.08 -4.06 -5.91
C ILE A 59 3.12 -3.32 -5.05
N ALA A 60 3.06 -1.98 -4.99
CA ALA A 60 3.97 -1.19 -4.16
C ALA A 60 3.83 -1.55 -2.67
N ARG A 61 2.60 -1.77 -2.20
CA ARG A 61 2.34 -2.17 -0.82
C ARG A 61 2.96 -3.53 -0.50
N LYS A 62 2.82 -4.47 -1.42
CA LYS A 62 3.43 -5.80 -1.29
C LYS A 62 4.95 -5.69 -1.22
N GLU A 63 5.54 -4.83 -2.03
CA GLU A 63 6.98 -4.61 -2.03
C GLU A 63 7.47 -3.93 -0.74
N VAL A 64 6.70 -2.99 -0.19
CA VAL A 64 6.99 -2.38 1.11
C VAL A 64 6.99 -3.44 2.21
N LYS A 65 5.97 -4.28 2.24
CA LYS A 65 5.86 -5.34 3.25
C LYS A 65 7.03 -6.31 3.18
N ARG A 66 7.43 -6.69 1.99
CA ARG A 66 8.58 -7.58 1.78
C ARG A 66 9.86 -6.96 2.34
N ARG A 67 10.04 -5.63 2.18
CA ARG A 67 11.20 -4.93 2.71
C ARG A 67 11.16 -4.79 4.22
N GLU A 68 9.99 -4.58 4.81
CA GLU A 68 9.83 -4.58 6.27
C GLU A 68 10.32 -5.91 6.88
N GLU A 69 9.93 -7.01 6.26
CA GLU A 69 10.37 -8.34 6.70
C GLU A 69 11.88 -8.53 6.53
N ALA A 70 12.43 -8.05 5.42
CA ALA A 70 13.88 -8.12 5.18
C ALA A 70 14.67 -7.28 6.18
N ILE A 71 14.18 -6.08 6.50
CA ILE A 71 14.81 -5.19 7.50
C ILE A 71 14.91 -5.91 8.84
N ASP A 72 13.83 -6.54 9.29
CA ASP A 72 13.79 -7.29 10.54
C ASP A 72 14.84 -8.40 10.54
N LEU A 73 14.91 -9.18 9.48
CA LEU A 73 15.86 -10.29 9.37
C LEU A 73 17.30 -9.79 9.35
N TYR A 74 17.59 -8.73 8.61
CA TYR A 74 18.93 -8.16 8.55
C TYR A 74 19.38 -7.64 9.92
N ARG A 75 18.51 -6.95 10.64
CA ARG A 75 18.84 -6.44 11.98
C ARG A 75 19.09 -7.57 12.97
N LYS A 76 18.29 -8.61 12.94
CA LYS A 76 18.52 -9.79 13.78
C LYS A 76 19.84 -10.48 13.47
N ALA A 77 20.30 -10.40 12.23
CA ALA A 77 21.58 -10.95 11.80
C ALA A 77 22.76 -9.98 12.01
N GLY A 78 22.53 -8.80 12.55
CA GLY A 78 23.57 -7.78 12.75
C GLY A 78 24.02 -7.09 11.47
N ARG A 79 23.23 -7.17 10.40
CA ARG A 79 23.57 -6.60 9.11
C ARG A 79 22.86 -5.25 8.90
N GLU A 80 23.30 -4.26 9.66
CA GLU A 80 22.67 -2.93 9.66
C GLU A 80 22.75 -2.22 8.32
N ASP A 81 23.87 -2.36 7.58
CA ASP A 81 24.00 -1.71 6.27
C ASP A 81 22.95 -2.22 5.29
N SER A 82 22.70 -3.53 5.29
CA SER A 82 21.67 -4.14 4.45
C SER A 82 20.27 -3.66 4.85
N ALA A 83 20.02 -3.55 6.17
CA ALA A 83 18.73 -3.04 6.67
C ALA A 83 18.49 -1.60 6.22
N ARG A 84 19.51 -0.75 6.29
CA ARG A 84 19.39 0.65 5.86
C ARG A 84 19.12 0.78 4.36
N ARG A 85 19.71 -0.10 3.57
CA ARG A 85 19.45 -0.10 2.13
C ARG A 85 17.98 -0.43 1.86
N GLU A 86 17.45 -1.45 2.53
CA GLU A 86 16.04 -1.80 2.40
C GLU A 86 15.12 -0.67 2.86
N GLU A 87 15.48 0.05 3.91
CA GLU A 87 14.74 1.22 4.37
C GLU A 87 14.70 2.33 3.31
N ALA A 88 15.83 2.58 2.65
CA ALA A 88 15.91 3.59 1.61
C ALA A 88 15.03 3.23 0.42
N GLU A 89 15.03 1.95 0.02
CA GLU A 89 14.16 1.45 -1.05
C GLU A 89 12.68 1.56 -0.65
N MET A 90 12.38 1.23 0.60
CA MET A 90 11.01 1.33 1.13
C MET A 90 10.51 2.77 1.10
N ALA A 91 11.36 3.74 1.43
CA ALA A 91 11.00 5.16 1.39
C ALA A 91 10.63 5.60 -0.03
N VAL A 92 11.35 5.11 -1.03
CA VAL A 92 11.03 5.38 -2.44
C VAL A 92 9.64 4.86 -2.79
N LEU A 93 9.34 3.62 -2.40
CA LEU A 93 8.05 3.00 -2.69
C LEU A 93 6.88 3.73 -2.01
N ARG A 94 7.09 4.20 -0.80
CA ARG A 94 6.05 4.90 -0.04
C ARG A 94 5.61 6.21 -0.69
N GLU A 95 6.45 6.83 -1.51
CA GLU A 95 6.08 8.04 -2.24
C GLU A 95 4.93 7.80 -3.23
N PHE A 96 4.72 6.55 -3.64
CA PHE A 96 3.66 6.16 -4.57
C PHE A 96 2.45 5.55 -3.88
N LEU A 97 2.47 5.50 -2.56
CA LEU A 97 1.35 5.00 -1.78
C LEU A 97 0.52 6.15 -1.21
N PRO A 98 -0.81 5.96 -1.07
CA PRO A 98 -1.63 6.93 -0.37
C PRO A 98 -1.12 7.11 1.06
N ALA A 99 -1.35 8.28 1.63
CA ALA A 99 -1.00 8.56 3.02
C ALA A 99 -1.64 7.50 3.92
N THR A 100 -0.84 6.91 4.81
CA THR A 100 -1.32 5.91 5.76
C THR A 100 -2.27 6.57 6.75
N MET A 101 -3.44 6.00 6.97
CA MET A 101 -4.39 6.50 7.93
C MET A 101 -3.92 6.24 9.36
N SER A 102 -4.16 7.20 10.25
CA SER A 102 -3.91 7.02 11.68
C SER A 102 -4.93 6.03 12.27
N ALA A 103 -4.61 5.46 13.43
CA ALA A 103 -5.54 4.58 14.14
C ALA A 103 -6.87 5.28 14.43
N GLN A 104 -6.84 6.56 14.74
CA GLN A 104 -8.05 7.35 15.01
C GLN A 104 -8.88 7.54 13.75
N GLU A 105 -8.25 7.78 12.62
CA GLU A 105 -8.94 7.92 11.33
C GLU A 105 -9.59 6.60 10.92
N ILE A 106 -8.88 5.49 11.10
CA ILE A 106 -9.41 4.16 10.81
C ILE A 106 -10.64 3.89 11.69
N GLU A 107 -10.55 4.20 12.99
CA GLU A 107 -11.66 4.01 13.91
C GLU A 107 -12.89 4.83 13.49
N ALA A 108 -12.70 6.10 13.13
CA ALA A 108 -13.78 6.96 12.69
C ALA A 108 -14.47 6.39 11.43
N GLU A 109 -13.70 5.90 10.48
CA GLU A 109 -14.26 5.32 9.25
C GLU A 109 -14.99 4.00 9.52
N VAL A 110 -14.44 3.16 10.39
CA VAL A 110 -15.09 1.89 10.75
C VAL A 110 -16.40 2.17 11.51
N ARG A 111 -16.41 3.16 12.39
CA ARG A 111 -17.64 3.56 13.08
C ARG A 111 -18.70 4.03 12.09
N ALA A 112 -18.32 4.80 11.07
CA ALA A 112 -19.23 5.23 10.02
C ALA A 112 -19.81 4.04 9.25
N VAL A 113 -18.98 3.05 8.94
CA VAL A 113 -19.43 1.82 8.26
C VAL A 113 -20.42 1.07 9.14
N ILE A 114 -20.14 0.93 10.43
CA ILE A 114 -21.03 0.25 11.38
C ILE A 114 -22.39 0.96 11.43
N ALA A 115 -22.39 2.30 11.45
CA ALA A 115 -23.62 3.09 11.46
C ALA A 115 -24.45 2.89 10.19
N GLU A 116 -23.81 2.73 9.05
CA GLU A 116 -24.49 2.51 7.76
C GLU A 116 -25.01 1.09 7.61
N VAL A 117 -24.16 0.10 7.96
CA VAL A 117 -24.44 -1.32 7.77
C VAL A 117 -25.40 -1.85 8.85
N LYS A 118 -25.34 -1.29 10.06
CA LYS A 118 -26.12 -1.71 11.23
C LYS A 118 -26.00 -3.23 11.49
N PRO A 119 -24.77 -3.72 11.75
CA PRO A 119 -24.57 -5.15 11.97
C PRO A 119 -25.23 -5.64 13.25
N ASP A 120 -25.52 -6.94 13.30
CA ASP A 120 -26.08 -7.58 14.48
C ASP A 120 -24.93 -8.11 15.35
N GLY A 121 -24.26 -7.19 16.07
CA GLY A 121 -23.16 -7.53 16.98
C GLY A 121 -21.98 -8.20 16.27
N PRO A 122 -21.26 -9.11 16.96
CA PRO A 122 -20.09 -9.76 16.38
C PRO A 122 -20.37 -10.58 15.13
N LYS A 123 -21.60 -11.02 14.92
CA LYS A 123 -22.01 -11.78 13.73
C LYS A 123 -21.89 -10.92 12.46
N GLY A 124 -21.95 -9.62 12.60
CA GLY A 124 -21.83 -8.70 11.46
C GLY A 124 -20.40 -8.38 11.05
N PHE A 125 -19.40 -9.01 11.67
CA PHE A 125 -18.00 -8.73 11.39
C PHE A 125 -17.64 -8.83 9.90
N GLY A 126 -18.06 -9.90 9.23
CA GLY A 126 -17.77 -10.10 7.81
C GLY A 126 -18.36 -9.01 6.94
N LEU A 127 -19.58 -8.56 7.24
CA LEU A 127 -20.25 -7.51 6.51
C LEU A 127 -19.56 -6.18 6.70
N VAL A 128 -19.17 -5.86 7.94
CA VAL A 128 -18.43 -4.65 8.27
C VAL A 128 -17.06 -4.67 7.57
N MET A 129 -16.36 -5.80 7.61
CA MET A 129 -15.05 -5.92 6.96
C MET A 129 -15.13 -5.71 5.46
N LYS A 130 -16.13 -6.28 4.80
CA LYS A 130 -16.31 -6.10 3.36
C LYS A 130 -16.48 -4.63 3.00
N ALA A 131 -17.35 -3.92 3.72
CA ALA A 131 -17.63 -2.52 3.47
C ALA A 131 -16.43 -1.63 3.83
N ALA A 132 -15.80 -1.88 4.98
CA ALA A 132 -14.65 -1.09 5.43
C ALA A 132 -13.43 -1.30 4.53
N THR A 133 -13.16 -2.53 4.12
CA THR A 133 -12.03 -2.82 3.24
C THR A 133 -12.18 -2.12 1.90
N THR A 134 -13.40 -2.09 1.34
CA THR A 134 -13.68 -1.37 0.10
C THR A 134 -13.48 0.13 0.27
N ARG A 135 -14.02 0.70 1.37
CA ARG A 135 -13.96 2.13 1.65
C ARG A 135 -12.53 2.61 1.93
N LEU A 136 -11.71 1.80 2.61
CA LEU A 136 -10.37 2.16 3.02
C LEU A 136 -9.28 1.53 2.14
N ALA A 137 -9.66 0.97 1.01
CA ALA A 137 -8.74 0.30 0.10
C ALA A 137 -7.54 1.18 -0.22
N GLY A 138 -6.34 0.62 -0.06
CA GLY A 138 -5.10 1.34 -0.32
C GLY A 138 -4.66 2.30 0.79
N ARG A 139 -5.51 2.61 1.76
CA ARG A 139 -5.22 3.61 2.82
C ARG A 139 -4.97 2.99 4.19
N ALA A 140 -5.44 1.79 4.41
CA ALA A 140 -5.25 1.07 5.67
C ALA A 140 -5.05 -0.41 5.41
N ASP A 141 -4.28 -1.07 6.28
CA ASP A 141 -4.04 -2.50 6.23
C ASP A 141 -5.28 -3.24 6.73
N GLY A 142 -5.63 -4.36 6.08
CA GLY A 142 -6.75 -5.20 6.48
C GLY A 142 -6.66 -5.67 7.94
N ASN A 143 -5.46 -5.94 8.43
CA ASN A 143 -5.26 -6.35 9.83
C ASN A 143 -5.61 -5.23 10.80
N GLN A 144 -5.28 -3.98 10.47
CA GLN A 144 -5.62 -2.81 11.28
C GLN A 144 -7.14 -2.59 11.29
N ILE A 145 -7.77 -2.71 10.13
CA ILE A 145 -9.23 -2.57 10.02
C ILE A 145 -9.91 -3.66 10.84
N ALA A 146 -9.45 -4.90 10.74
CA ALA A 146 -10.02 -6.03 11.47
C ALA A 146 -9.92 -5.86 12.97
N ALA A 147 -8.78 -5.40 13.48
CA ALA A 147 -8.58 -5.17 14.91
C ALA A 147 -9.56 -4.12 15.44
N VAL A 148 -9.73 -3.03 14.70
CA VAL A 148 -10.68 -1.97 15.07
C VAL A 148 -12.11 -2.47 15.02
N ALA A 149 -12.48 -3.19 13.95
CA ALA A 149 -13.84 -3.72 13.79
C ALA A 149 -14.21 -4.69 14.92
N ARG A 150 -13.30 -5.60 15.29
CA ARG A 150 -13.53 -6.53 16.40
C ARG A 150 -13.76 -5.79 17.70
N ARG A 151 -12.93 -4.79 17.99
CA ARG A 151 -13.05 -4.00 19.21
C ARG A 151 -14.38 -3.26 19.26
N LEU A 152 -14.79 -2.64 18.16
CA LEU A 152 -16.03 -1.86 18.12
C LEU A 152 -17.28 -2.74 18.11
N LEU A 153 -17.21 -3.96 17.61
CA LEU A 153 -18.33 -4.89 17.61
C LEU A 153 -18.46 -5.70 18.91
N GLY A 154 -17.51 -5.59 19.81
CA GLY A 154 -17.58 -6.20 21.14
C GLY A 154 -17.23 -7.68 21.20
N SER A 155 -16.43 -8.14 20.26
CA SER A 155 -15.97 -9.55 20.28
C SER A 155 -14.75 -9.73 21.16
#